data_4444a0bd407135fbfbf567b2cbf2616c
#
_entry.id   4444a0bd407135fbfbf567b2cbf2616c
#
_cell.length_a   1.000
_cell.length_b   1.000
_cell.length_c   1.000
_cell.angle_alpha   90.00
_cell.angle_beta   90.00
_cell.angle_gamma   90.00
#
_symmetry.space_group_name_H-M   'P 1'
#
loop_
_entity.id
_entity.type
_entity.pdbx_description
1 polymer ?
#
loop_
_entity_poly.entity_id
_entity_poly.type
_entity_poly.pdbx_seq_one_letter_code
_entity_poly.pdbx_strand_id
1 'polypeptide(L)'
;MKYIIILLFSVSSFAQVIDNGLYTVEYSEEYQQPLWVEYTVKCPNGKASRQGMDFWVPKDIKTSDNEDYRNNIYDKGHLAPAAAFSCDKETLLKTFSYINSALQHEGLNRGQWSKLESFERDAANFFGKEVKVRVEVLFEGELTVLPTGATVPSGFRKIITIGDVTKSFVFPNSDTKGTKWIDYINK
;
A
#
# COMPACT_ATOMS: atom_id res chain seq x y z
N MET A 1 -47.98 -23.67 13.54
CA MET A 1 -46.52 -23.53 13.48
C MET A 1 -46.22 -22.47 12.40
N LYS A 2 -45.67 -21.29 12.79
CA LYS A 2 -45.23 -20.28 11.83
C LYS A 2 -43.75 -20.52 11.57
N TYR A 3 -43.37 -20.83 10.34
CA TYR A 3 -41.98 -20.96 9.94
C TYR A 3 -41.44 -19.53 9.64
N ILE A 4 -40.40 -19.11 10.39
CA ILE A 4 -39.65 -17.92 10.11
C ILE A 4 -38.55 -18.31 9.13
N ILE A 5 -38.67 -17.85 7.88
CA ILE A 5 -37.60 -17.99 6.88
C ILE A 5 -36.62 -16.85 7.16
N ILE A 6 -35.46 -17.19 7.73
CA ILE A 6 -34.34 -16.27 7.85
C ILE A 6 -33.63 -16.25 6.48
N LEU A 7 -33.84 -15.18 5.70
CA LEU A 7 -33.01 -14.92 4.52
C LEU A 7 -31.62 -14.48 5.00
N LEU A 8 -30.65 -15.38 4.93
CA LEU A 8 -29.23 -15.04 5.06
C LEU A 8 -28.82 -14.30 3.77
N PHE A 9 -28.78 -12.98 3.82
CA PHE A 9 -28.06 -12.20 2.82
C PHE A 9 -26.57 -12.43 3.04
N SER A 10 -25.95 -13.24 2.20
CA SER A 10 -24.49 -13.24 2.09
C SER A 10 -24.07 -11.92 1.48
N VAL A 11 -23.54 -11.02 2.29
CA VAL A 11 -22.83 -9.83 1.79
C VAL A 11 -21.55 -10.39 1.14
N SER A 12 -21.55 -10.48 -0.18
CA SER A 12 -20.33 -10.75 -0.92
C SER A 12 -19.39 -9.56 -0.73
N SER A 13 -18.34 -9.72 0.04
CA SER A 13 -17.25 -8.78 0.12
C SER A 13 -16.58 -8.75 -1.25
N PHE A 14 -16.81 -7.69 -2.03
CA PHE A 14 -16.20 -7.54 -3.34
C PHE A 14 -14.84 -6.90 -3.19
N ALA A 15 -13.79 -7.73 -3.25
CA ALA A 15 -12.47 -7.24 -3.62
C ALA A 15 -12.45 -7.06 -5.14
N GLN A 16 -11.98 -5.92 -5.61
CA GLN A 16 -11.87 -5.62 -7.04
C GLN A 16 -10.43 -5.35 -7.46
N VAL A 17 -10.06 -5.88 -8.62
CA VAL A 17 -8.75 -5.63 -9.22
C VAL A 17 -8.84 -4.45 -10.17
N ILE A 18 -7.99 -3.45 -9.95
CA ILE A 18 -7.95 -2.19 -10.70
C ILE A 18 -6.54 -2.00 -11.25
N ASP A 19 -6.42 -1.82 -12.56
CA ASP A 19 -5.18 -1.44 -13.24
C ASP A 19 -5.31 0.01 -13.72
N ASN A 20 -4.42 0.88 -13.26
CA ASN A 20 -4.38 2.29 -13.68
C ASN A 20 -3.24 2.59 -14.68
N GLY A 21 -2.59 1.55 -15.20
CA GLY A 21 -1.47 1.65 -16.15
C GLY A 21 -0.11 1.95 -15.51
N LEU A 22 -0.05 2.22 -14.20
CA LEU A 22 1.19 2.40 -13.43
C LEU A 22 1.40 1.28 -12.42
N TYR A 23 0.34 0.89 -11.77
CA TYR A 23 0.27 -0.21 -10.82
C TYR A 23 -1.08 -0.91 -10.93
N THR A 24 -1.11 -2.16 -10.53
CA THR A 24 -2.34 -2.94 -10.36
C THR A 24 -2.59 -3.09 -8.87
N VAL A 25 -3.83 -2.92 -8.43
CA VAL A 25 -4.25 -3.05 -7.04
C VAL A 25 -5.46 -3.97 -6.93
N GLU A 26 -5.48 -4.85 -5.94
CA GLU A 26 -6.70 -5.45 -5.43
C GLU A 26 -7.14 -4.68 -4.20
N TYR A 27 -8.37 -4.17 -4.23
CA TYR A 27 -8.90 -3.30 -3.20
C TYR A 27 -10.14 -3.90 -2.55
N SER A 28 -10.23 -3.83 -1.22
CA SER A 28 -11.38 -4.25 -0.42
C SER A 28 -12.16 -3.04 0.09
N GLU A 29 -13.40 -2.88 -0.36
CA GLU A 29 -14.31 -1.88 0.18
C GLU A 29 -14.78 -2.20 1.61
N GLU A 30 -14.73 -3.49 2.01
CA GLU A 30 -15.02 -3.92 3.38
C GLU A 30 -13.96 -3.40 4.36
N TYR A 31 -12.69 -3.62 4.05
CA TYR A 31 -11.58 -3.11 4.86
C TYR A 31 -11.29 -1.64 4.61
N GLN A 32 -11.79 -1.08 3.49
CA GLN A 32 -11.41 0.24 2.97
C GLN A 32 -9.89 0.38 2.84
N GLN A 33 -9.25 -0.70 2.42
CA GLN A 33 -7.81 -0.83 2.27
C GLN A 33 -7.47 -1.65 1.03
N PRO A 34 -6.31 -1.43 0.40
CA PRO A 34 -5.77 -2.36 -0.59
C PRO A 34 -5.45 -3.71 0.07
N LEU A 35 -5.66 -4.80 -0.66
CA LEU A 35 -5.22 -6.14 -0.27
C LEU A 35 -3.80 -6.39 -0.78
N TRP A 36 -3.52 -5.96 -1.99
CA TRP A 36 -2.16 -5.94 -2.55
C TRP A 36 -2.04 -4.89 -3.66
N VAL A 37 -0.80 -4.49 -3.91
CA VAL A 37 -0.41 -3.63 -5.04
C VAL A 37 0.80 -4.22 -5.73
N GLU A 38 0.79 -4.25 -7.07
CA GLU A 38 1.94 -4.62 -7.91
C GLU A 38 2.38 -3.44 -8.77
N TYR A 39 3.68 -3.23 -8.86
CA TYR A 39 4.26 -2.19 -9.71
C TYR A 39 5.67 -2.54 -10.19
N THR A 40 6.10 -1.82 -11.22
CA THR A 40 7.49 -1.79 -11.66
C THR A 40 8.05 -0.39 -11.45
N VAL A 41 9.27 -0.28 -10.90
CA VAL A 41 9.94 1.02 -10.74
C VAL A 41 10.21 1.63 -12.12
N LYS A 42 9.57 2.79 -12.41
CA LYS A 42 9.67 3.43 -13.76
C LYS A 42 10.66 4.57 -13.81
N CYS A 43 10.74 5.37 -12.75
CA CYS A 43 11.49 6.62 -12.75
C CYS A 43 12.42 6.70 -11.52
N PRO A 44 13.46 5.85 -11.44
CA PRO A 44 14.34 5.80 -10.26
C PRO A 44 15.02 7.14 -9.96
N ASN A 45 15.19 7.99 -10.97
CA ASN A 45 15.79 9.33 -10.88
C ASN A 45 14.79 10.45 -11.23
N GLY A 46 13.50 10.19 -11.16
CA GLY A 46 12.48 11.20 -11.44
C GLY A 46 12.56 12.41 -10.49
N LYS A 47 12.21 13.59 -11.00
CA LYS A 47 12.34 14.87 -10.26
C LYS A 47 11.03 15.65 -10.16
N ALA A 48 9.90 15.07 -10.56
CA ALA A 48 8.60 15.72 -10.41
C ALA A 48 8.30 15.97 -8.94
N SER A 49 7.90 17.20 -8.64
CA SER A 49 7.60 17.61 -7.26
C SER A 49 6.18 17.22 -6.88
N ARG A 50 6.02 16.61 -5.71
CA ARG A 50 4.73 16.31 -5.08
C ARG A 50 4.13 17.50 -4.30
N GLN A 51 4.78 18.68 -4.35
CA GLN A 51 4.28 19.85 -3.63
C GLN A 51 2.87 20.24 -4.10
N GLY A 52 1.96 20.38 -3.16
CA GLY A 52 0.56 20.73 -3.41
C GLY A 52 -0.31 19.54 -3.87
N MET A 53 0.21 18.30 -3.88
CA MET A 53 -0.56 17.09 -4.11
C MET A 53 -1.14 16.57 -2.79
N ASP A 54 -2.37 16.10 -2.83
CA ASP A 54 -3.01 15.35 -1.75
C ASP A 54 -3.70 14.12 -2.36
N PHE A 55 -4.07 13.17 -1.50
CA PHE A 55 -4.76 11.97 -1.93
C PHE A 55 -6.19 12.28 -2.35
N TRP A 56 -6.61 11.64 -3.43
CA TRP A 56 -7.96 11.76 -3.97
C TRP A 56 -8.71 10.43 -3.84
N VAL A 57 -10.03 10.55 -3.59
CA VAL A 57 -10.96 9.43 -3.50
C VAL A 57 -11.37 9.05 -4.92
N PRO A 58 -11.16 7.80 -5.38
CA PRO A 58 -11.64 7.36 -6.67
C PRO A 58 -13.18 7.31 -6.69
N LYS A 59 -13.74 7.60 -7.87
CA LYS A 59 -15.18 7.56 -8.07
C LYS A 59 -15.68 6.11 -7.96
N ASP A 60 -16.85 5.95 -7.36
CA ASP A 60 -17.58 4.67 -7.27
C ASP A 60 -16.85 3.54 -6.50
N ILE A 61 -15.87 3.89 -5.68
CA ILE A 61 -15.16 2.96 -4.77
C ILE A 61 -15.19 3.54 -3.36
N LYS A 62 -15.67 2.77 -2.41
CA LYS A 62 -15.63 3.15 -0.99
C LYS A 62 -14.22 2.93 -0.47
N THR A 63 -13.48 4.03 -0.23
CA THR A 63 -12.11 3.97 0.29
C THR A 63 -12.01 4.59 1.68
N SER A 64 -10.87 4.41 2.36
CA SER A 64 -10.44 5.33 3.41
C SER A 64 -10.35 6.75 2.86
N ASP A 65 -10.41 7.74 3.73
CA ASP A 65 -10.31 9.16 3.38
C ASP A 65 -9.50 9.94 4.43
N ASN A 66 -9.52 11.28 4.37
CA ASN A 66 -8.75 12.11 5.29
C ASN A 66 -9.12 11.93 6.75
N GLU A 67 -10.35 11.55 7.08
CA GLU A 67 -10.80 11.37 8.47
C GLU A 67 -10.13 10.16 9.12
N ASP A 68 -9.85 9.11 8.34
CA ASP A 68 -9.18 7.89 8.83
C ASP A 68 -7.76 8.14 9.32
N TYR A 69 -7.14 9.24 8.90
CA TYR A 69 -5.74 9.58 9.23
C TYR A 69 -5.62 10.73 10.24
N ARG A 70 -6.75 11.19 10.81
CA ARG A 70 -6.75 12.27 11.79
C ARG A 70 -6.57 11.74 13.21
N ASN A 71 -5.76 12.46 14.00
CA ASN A 71 -5.57 12.24 15.44
C ASN A 71 -5.15 10.80 15.78
N ASN A 72 -4.37 10.15 14.92
CA ASN A 72 -3.80 8.84 15.15
C ASN A 72 -2.34 8.78 14.63
N ILE A 73 -1.74 7.59 14.72
CA ILE A 73 -0.32 7.34 14.40
C ILE A 73 -0.10 6.84 12.98
N TYR A 74 -1.12 6.85 12.14
CA TYR A 74 -1.04 6.30 10.79
C TYR A 74 -0.84 7.39 9.76
N ASP A 75 0.13 7.18 8.87
CA ASP A 75 0.32 7.94 7.64
C ASP A 75 -0.52 7.33 6.51
N LYS A 76 -0.84 8.14 5.50
CA LYS A 76 -1.29 7.67 4.18
C LYS A 76 -0.10 6.98 3.49
N GLY A 77 0.17 5.74 3.88
CA GLY A 77 1.32 4.97 3.39
C GLY A 77 1.11 4.54 1.94
N HIS A 78 1.89 5.09 1.01
CA HIS A 78 1.88 4.61 -0.37
C HIS A 78 2.35 3.16 -0.44
N LEU A 79 1.64 2.31 -1.21
CA LEU A 79 2.12 0.95 -1.53
C LEU A 79 2.96 0.95 -2.80
N ALA A 80 2.48 1.57 -3.89
CA ALA A 80 3.31 1.95 -5.03
C ALA A 80 3.86 3.37 -4.76
N PRO A 81 5.17 3.52 -4.43
CA PRO A 81 5.70 4.75 -3.87
C PRO A 81 5.78 5.87 -4.91
N ALA A 82 5.36 7.07 -4.55
CA ALA A 82 5.40 8.25 -5.41
C ALA A 82 6.77 8.49 -6.06
N ALA A 83 7.86 8.25 -5.32
CA ALA A 83 9.21 8.44 -5.81
C ALA A 83 9.64 7.46 -6.92
N ALA A 84 8.98 6.30 -7.06
CA ALA A 84 9.21 5.37 -8.16
C ALA A 84 8.54 5.79 -9.47
N PHE A 85 7.68 6.83 -9.43
CA PHE A 85 6.85 7.31 -10.53
C PHE A 85 6.98 8.82 -10.77
N SER A 86 8.01 9.46 -10.24
CA SER A 86 8.21 10.91 -10.35
C SER A 86 8.82 11.37 -11.68
N CYS A 87 8.46 10.73 -12.81
CA CYS A 87 8.85 11.14 -14.17
C CYS A 87 8.33 12.53 -14.51
N ASP A 88 7.04 12.74 -14.29
CA ASP A 88 6.29 13.96 -14.52
C ASP A 88 5.15 14.10 -13.49
N LYS A 89 4.46 15.24 -13.51
CA LYS A 89 3.38 15.51 -12.54
C LYS A 89 2.15 14.62 -12.74
N GLU A 90 1.80 14.28 -13.97
CA GLU A 90 0.63 13.46 -14.27
C GLU A 90 0.82 12.04 -13.75
N THR A 91 1.97 11.43 -14.06
CA THR A 91 2.36 10.10 -13.58
C THR A 91 2.41 10.08 -12.05
N LEU A 92 3.03 11.10 -11.45
CA LEU A 92 3.14 11.21 -10.01
C LEU A 92 1.76 11.33 -9.34
N LEU A 93 0.84 12.14 -9.88
CA LEU A 93 -0.51 12.33 -9.32
C LEU A 93 -1.32 11.04 -9.26
N LYS A 94 -1.14 10.11 -10.21
CA LYS A 94 -1.82 8.82 -10.22
C LYS A 94 -1.48 7.96 -9.00
N THR A 95 -0.32 8.18 -8.36
CA THR A 95 0.05 7.45 -7.13
C THR A 95 -0.68 7.97 -5.89
N PHE A 96 -1.23 9.20 -5.91
CA PHE A 96 -1.96 9.82 -4.81
C PHE A 96 -3.44 9.45 -4.79
N SER A 97 -3.77 8.20 -5.06
CA SER A 97 -5.13 7.66 -4.90
C SER A 97 -5.23 6.87 -3.60
N TYR A 98 -6.37 6.97 -2.91
CA TYR A 98 -6.61 6.18 -1.69
C TYR A 98 -6.60 4.67 -1.93
N ILE A 99 -6.84 4.19 -3.15
CA ILE A 99 -6.67 2.75 -3.47
C ILE A 99 -5.19 2.30 -3.43
N ASN A 100 -4.25 3.22 -3.44
CA ASN A 100 -2.81 2.98 -3.32
C ASN A 100 -2.25 3.34 -1.93
N SER A 101 -3.13 3.64 -0.98
CA SER A 101 -2.77 4.09 0.37
C SER A 101 -3.28 3.12 1.41
N ALA A 102 -2.45 2.81 2.40
CA ALA A 102 -2.84 2.03 3.56
C ALA A 102 -2.61 2.81 4.86
N LEU A 103 -3.38 2.47 5.91
CA LEU A 103 -3.15 2.94 7.28
C LEU A 103 -1.83 2.36 7.80
N GLN A 104 -0.73 3.04 7.52
CA GLN A 104 0.62 2.59 7.84
C GLN A 104 1.19 3.37 9.01
N HIS A 105 1.67 2.67 10.04
CA HIS A 105 2.30 3.30 11.20
C HIS A 105 3.41 4.27 10.76
N GLU A 106 3.41 5.50 11.29
CA GLU A 106 4.35 6.56 10.87
C GLU A 106 5.83 6.15 11.03
N GLY A 107 6.16 5.43 12.12
CA GLY A 107 7.51 4.94 12.38
C GLY A 107 7.97 3.87 11.37
N LEU A 108 7.04 3.09 10.79
CA LEU A 108 7.33 2.19 9.68
C LEU A 108 7.46 2.97 8.36
N ASN A 109 6.43 3.74 8.00
CA ASN A 109 6.35 4.48 6.75
C ASN A 109 7.55 5.40 6.54
N ARG A 110 7.84 6.26 7.51
CA ARG A 110 8.96 7.22 7.48
C ARG A 110 10.31 6.58 7.80
N GLY A 111 10.31 5.35 8.33
CA GLY A 111 11.46 4.58 8.79
C GLY A 111 11.99 3.57 7.77
N GLN A 112 11.90 2.27 8.10
CA GLN A 112 12.52 1.21 7.32
C GLN A 112 11.81 0.95 5.99
N TRP A 113 10.50 1.23 5.88
CA TRP A 113 9.76 1.15 4.62
C TRP A 113 10.32 2.11 3.58
N SER A 114 10.46 3.40 3.92
CA SER A 114 11.04 4.42 3.04
C SER A 114 12.48 4.09 2.61
N LYS A 115 13.29 3.47 3.49
CA LYS A 115 14.65 3.03 3.15
C LYS A 115 14.64 1.86 2.16
N LEU A 116 13.71 0.90 2.31
CA LEU A 116 13.56 -0.19 1.36
C LEU A 116 13.09 0.31 -0.02
N GLU A 117 12.19 1.29 -0.06
CA GLU A 117 11.79 1.98 -1.31
C GLU A 117 12.97 2.71 -1.97
N SER A 118 13.87 3.29 -1.19
CA SER A 118 15.10 3.89 -1.73
C SER A 118 15.99 2.82 -2.36
N PHE A 119 16.16 1.68 -1.69
CA PHE A 119 16.89 0.54 -2.25
C PHE A 119 16.28 0.04 -3.58
N GLU A 120 14.95 -0.02 -3.71
CA GLU A 120 14.27 -0.39 -4.97
C GLU A 120 14.68 0.52 -6.13
N ARG A 121 14.66 1.85 -5.89
CA ARG A 121 15.05 2.85 -6.89
C ARG A 121 16.55 2.80 -7.21
N ASP A 122 17.39 2.67 -6.19
CA ASP A 122 18.84 2.57 -6.34
C ASP A 122 19.21 1.32 -7.14
N ALA A 123 18.54 0.18 -6.88
CA ALA A 123 18.73 -1.04 -7.62
C ALA A 123 18.33 -0.91 -9.10
N ALA A 124 17.17 -0.30 -9.39
CA ALA A 124 16.72 -0.04 -10.76
C ALA A 124 17.70 0.85 -11.52
N ASN A 125 18.24 1.87 -10.86
CA ASN A 125 19.19 2.81 -11.44
C ASN A 125 20.58 2.17 -11.66
N PHE A 126 21.10 1.45 -10.65
CA PHE A 126 22.45 0.90 -10.66
C PHE A 126 22.58 -0.30 -11.60
N PHE A 127 21.65 -1.23 -11.56
CA PHE A 127 21.72 -2.45 -12.37
C PHE A 127 21.13 -2.28 -13.78
N GLY A 128 20.37 -1.20 -14.04
CA GLY A 128 19.63 -1.03 -15.29
C GLY A 128 18.64 -2.18 -15.56
N LYS A 129 18.25 -2.91 -14.50
CA LYS A 129 17.31 -4.02 -14.57
C LYS A 129 15.93 -3.59 -14.10
N GLU A 130 14.93 -4.27 -14.61
CA GLU A 130 13.57 -4.11 -14.13
C GLU A 130 13.50 -4.53 -12.65
N VAL A 131 12.90 -3.67 -11.83
CA VAL A 131 12.58 -3.94 -10.43
C VAL A 131 11.08 -4.05 -10.30
N LYS A 132 10.59 -5.27 -10.13
CA LYS A 132 9.18 -5.58 -9.88
C LYS A 132 8.94 -5.71 -8.39
N VAL A 133 7.85 -5.13 -7.93
CA VAL A 133 7.46 -5.15 -6.52
C VAL A 133 6.00 -5.54 -6.39
N ARG A 134 5.73 -6.47 -5.47
CA ARG A 134 4.39 -6.76 -4.97
C ARG A 134 4.36 -6.45 -3.48
N VAL A 135 3.38 -5.68 -3.07
CA VAL A 135 3.09 -5.39 -1.67
C VAL A 135 1.77 -6.06 -1.31
N GLU A 136 1.79 -6.95 -0.34
CA GLU A 136 0.59 -7.55 0.26
C GLU A 136 0.32 -6.88 1.60
N VAL A 137 -0.94 -6.53 1.82
CA VAL A 137 -1.42 -5.93 3.08
C VAL A 137 -1.99 -7.05 3.94
N LEU A 138 -1.47 -7.20 5.14
CA LEU A 138 -1.81 -8.32 6.03
C LEU A 138 -2.90 -7.90 7.01
N PHE A 139 -3.90 -8.77 7.18
CA PHE A 139 -5.01 -8.61 8.11
C PHE A 139 -5.09 -9.90 8.95
N GLU A 140 -4.19 -10.02 9.92
CA GLU A 140 -4.02 -11.21 10.75
C GLU A 140 -4.28 -10.90 12.23
N GLY A 141 -4.81 -11.87 12.97
CA GLY A 141 -5.11 -11.74 14.39
C GLY A 141 -6.33 -10.86 14.68
N GLU A 142 -6.32 -10.19 15.82
CA GLU A 142 -7.35 -9.22 16.21
C GLU A 142 -7.14 -7.91 15.47
N LEU A 143 -8.11 -7.51 14.66
CA LEU A 143 -8.03 -6.32 13.81
C LEU A 143 -8.67 -5.11 14.50
N THR A 144 -8.02 -3.97 14.35
CA THR A 144 -8.57 -2.68 14.77
C THR A 144 -9.34 -2.08 13.60
N VAL A 145 -10.62 -1.77 13.81
CA VAL A 145 -11.45 -1.02 12.87
C VAL A 145 -11.61 0.39 13.43
N LEU A 146 -11.30 1.40 12.62
CA LEU A 146 -11.48 2.80 13.00
C LEU A 146 -12.97 3.16 13.05
N PRO A 147 -13.38 4.19 13.80
CA PRO A 147 -14.79 4.64 13.85
C PRO A 147 -15.37 4.99 12.49
N THR A 148 -14.55 5.38 11.52
CA THR A 148 -14.87 5.67 10.13
C THR A 148 -15.12 4.41 9.28
N GLY A 149 -14.71 3.24 9.76
CA GLY A 149 -14.92 1.93 9.14
C GLY A 149 -13.67 1.34 8.46
N ALA A 150 -12.60 2.12 8.31
CA ALA A 150 -11.36 1.59 7.74
C ALA A 150 -10.65 0.65 8.73
N THR A 151 -10.17 -0.49 8.22
CA THR A 151 -9.47 -1.50 9.01
C THR A 151 -7.97 -1.26 8.98
N VAL A 152 -7.35 -1.24 10.16
CA VAL A 152 -5.91 -1.09 10.30
C VAL A 152 -5.22 -2.41 9.95
N PRO A 153 -4.29 -2.45 8.97
CA PRO A 153 -3.50 -3.63 8.67
C PRO A 153 -2.65 -4.08 9.85
N SER A 154 -2.50 -5.38 10.05
CA SER A 154 -1.57 -5.96 11.04
C SER A 154 -0.11 -5.84 10.59
N GLY A 155 0.14 -5.78 9.27
CA GLY A 155 1.47 -5.71 8.70
C GLY A 155 1.45 -5.64 7.18
N PHE A 156 2.66 -5.73 6.62
CA PHE A 156 2.88 -5.67 5.17
C PHE A 156 3.94 -6.68 4.75
N ARG A 157 3.68 -7.41 3.66
CA ARG A 157 4.70 -8.20 2.99
C ARG A 157 5.10 -7.49 1.70
N LYS A 158 6.39 -7.22 1.52
CA LYS A 158 6.92 -6.64 0.30
C LYS A 158 7.82 -7.66 -0.39
N ILE A 159 7.49 -8.01 -1.62
CA ILE A 159 8.20 -8.96 -2.48
C ILE A 159 8.87 -8.15 -3.58
N ILE A 160 10.19 -8.22 -3.68
CA ILE A 160 11.00 -7.47 -4.65
C ILE A 160 11.72 -8.46 -5.56
N THR A 161 11.55 -8.30 -6.87
CA THR A 161 12.22 -9.10 -7.91
C THR A 161 13.11 -8.20 -8.75
N ILE A 162 14.40 -8.56 -8.84
CA ILE A 162 15.42 -7.87 -9.64
C ILE A 162 16.08 -8.91 -10.55
N GLY A 163 15.73 -8.89 -11.83
CA GLY A 163 16.11 -9.99 -12.74
C GLY A 163 15.54 -11.32 -12.23
N ASP A 164 16.42 -12.30 -11.98
CA ASP A 164 16.02 -13.64 -11.50
C ASP A 164 16.03 -13.78 -9.97
N VAL A 165 16.32 -12.70 -9.24
CA VAL A 165 16.43 -12.73 -7.78
C VAL A 165 15.18 -12.14 -7.16
N THR A 166 14.48 -12.93 -6.34
CA THR A 166 13.33 -12.50 -5.56
C THR A 166 13.63 -12.56 -4.07
N LYS A 167 13.27 -11.51 -3.34
CA LYS A 167 13.33 -11.43 -1.88
C LYS A 167 11.99 -10.94 -1.32
N SER A 168 11.63 -11.47 -0.17
CA SER A 168 10.41 -11.09 0.56
C SER A 168 10.78 -10.50 1.92
N PHE A 169 10.07 -9.46 2.32
CA PHE A 169 10.23 -8.76 3.59
C PHE A 169 8.87 -8.66 4.27
N VAL A 170 8.79 -9.00 5.55
CA VAL A 170 7.54 -8.93 6.33
C VAL A 170 7.73 -7.94 7.47
N PHE A 171 6.94 -6.87 7.45
CA PHE A 171 6.95 -5.82 8.45
C PHE A 171 5.68 -5.86 9.28
N PRO A 172 5.75 -5.87 10.62
CA PRO A 172 4.60 -5.53 11.44
C PRO A 172 4.23 -4.06 11.20
N ASN A 173 2.96 -3.71 11.32
CA ASN A 173 2.51 -2.31 11.21
C ASN A 173 2.75 -1.55 12.53
N SER A 174 4.03 -1.35 12.86
CA SER A 174 4.48 -0.75 14.12
C SER A 174 5.75 0.08 13.92
N ASP A 175 6.22 0.76 14.98
CA ASP A 175 7.48 1.51 14.94
C ASP A 175 8.67 0.58 14.64
N THR A 176 9.52 1.01 13.72
CA THR A 176 10.73 0.29 13.28
C THR A 176 12.02 0.94 13.79
N LYS A 177 11.92 1.78 14.83
CA LYS A 177 13.08 2.43 15.44
C LYS A 177 14.08 1.40 15.97
N GLY A 178 15.35 1.59 15.65
CA GLY A 178 16.43 0.71 16.10
C GLY A 178 16.66 -0.55 15.23
N THR A 179 15.83 -0.77 14.19
CA THR A 179 15.97 -1.89 13.26
C THR A 179 16.50 -1.43 11.90
N LYS A 180 16.81 -2.40 11.03
CA LYS A 180 17.15 -2.18 9.62
C LYS A 180 16.17 -2.95 8.73
N TRP A 181 15.86 -2.44 7.53
CA TRP A 181 14.94 -3.13 6.61
C TRP A 181 15.37 -4.57 6.27
N ILE A 182 16.68 -4.85 6.30
CA ILE A 182 17.24 -6.18 6.05
C ILE A 182 16.85 -7.20 7.15
N ASP A 183 16.55 -6.73 8.36
CA ASP A 183 16.15 -7.59 9.49
C ASP A 183 14.77 -8.22 9.28
N TYR A 184 13.99 -7.69 8.33
CA TYR A 184 12.64 -8.13 7.99
C TYR A 184 12.58 -9.12 6.82
N ILE A 185 13.75 -9.59 6.33
CA ILE A 185 13.79 -10.65 5.31
C ILE A 185 13.05 -11.89 5.84
N ASN A 186 12.04 -12.32 5.06
CA ASN A 186 11.38 -13.59 5.28
C ASN A 186 12.30 -14.73 4.76
N LYS A 187 12.68 -15.63 5.64
CA LYS A 187 13.58 -16.76 5.35
C LYS A 187 12.82 -17.94 4.77
#